data_c1ad07b41edbc1aaecdc95926737a895
#
_entry.id   c1ad07b41edbc1aaecdc95926737a895
#
_cell.length_a   1.000
_cell.length_b   1.000
_cell.length_c   1.000
_cell.angle_alpha   90.00
_cell.angle_beta   90.00
_cell.angle_gamma   90.00
#
_symmetry.space_group_name_H-M   'P 1'
#
loop_
_entity.id
_entity.type
_entity.pdbx_description
1 polymer ?
#
loop_
_entity_poly.entity_id
_entity_poly.type
_entity_poly.pdbx_seq_one_letter_code
_entity_poly.pdbx_strand_id
1 'polypeptide(L)' 'MPQIQGILGPYRFFFTSFDYNEPPHVHVKRENRTCKFWLEPLGLARDHGFSARELNVIRRIIQPIAQIL' A
#
# COMPACT_ATOMS: atom_id res chain seq x y z
N MET A 1 5.93 14.53 -8.02
CA MET A 1 5.01 13.40 -7.83
C MET A 1 4.08 13.63 -6.67
N PRO A 2 2.80 13.67 -6.93
CA PRO A 2 1.87 13.74 -5.81
C PRO A 2 1.93 12.48 -4.97
N GLN A 3 1.99 12.67 -3.68
CA GLN A 3 2.01 11.58 -2.73
C GLN A 3 0.98 11.87 -1.65
N ILE A 4 0.06 10.95 -1.46
CA ILE A 4 -1.00 11.08 -0.47
C ILE A 4 -0.65 10.18 0.71
N GLN A 5 -0.68 10.75 1.89
CA GLN A 5 -0.46 10.02 3.12
C GLN A 5 -1.76 9.84 3.87
N GLY A 6 -1.93 8.69 4.51
CA GLY A 6 -3.08 8.43 5.32
C GLY A 6 -2.75 7.49 6.46
N ILE A 7 -3.52 7.58 7.54
CA ILE A 7 -3.39 6.70 8.70
C ILE A 7 -4.74 6.01 8.91
N LEU A 8 -4.73 4.67 8.88
CA LEU A 8 -5.91 3.86 9.16
C LEU A 8 -5.52 2.78 10.16
N GLY A 9 -6.06 2.92 11.38
CA GLY A 9 -5.68 2.04 12.48
C GLY A 9 -4.20 2.19 12.77
N PRO A 10 -3.46 1.10 12.95
CA PRO A 10 -2.02 1.15 13.25
C PRO A 10 -1.15 1.34 12.01
N TYR A 11 -1.74 1.45 10.82
CA TYR A 11 -0.98 1.49 9.57
C TYR A 11 -0.88 2.90 9.03
N ARG A 12 0.28 3.20 8.43
CA ARG A 12 0.49 4.43 7.66
C ARG A 12 0.59 4.07 6.19
N PHE A 13 -0.14 4.81 5.36
CA PHE A 13 -0.22 4.56 3.92
C PHE A 13 0.39 5.73 3.16
N PHE A 14 1.27 5.41 2.21
CA PHE A 14 1.93 6.39 1.35
C PHE A 14 1.62 6.04 -0.09
N PHE A 15 0.64 6.72 -0.67
CA PHE A 15 0.17 6.44 -2.02
C PHE A 15 0.98 7.22 -3.05
N THR A 16 1.41 6.54 -4.09
CA THR A 16 2.09 7.13 -5.24
C THR A 16 1.30 6.78 -6.48
N SER A 17 0.67 7.80 -7.11
CA SER A 17 -0.20 7.56 -8.25
C SER A 17 0.56 7.46 -9.57
N PHE A 18 1.75 8.05 -9.65
CA PHE A 18 2.54 8.02 -10.87
C PHE A 18 4.02 8.09 -10.54
N ASP A 19 4.81 7.31 -11.27
CA ASP A 19 6.25 7.32 -11.17
C ASP A 19 6.82 6.92 -12.53
N TYR A 20 7.90 7.54 -12.94
CA TYR A 20 8.53 7.23 -14.23
C TYR A 20 8.96 5.77 -14.34
N ASN A 21 9.29 5.16 -13.22
CA ASN A 21 9.84 3.82 -13.20
C ASN A 21 8.84 2.76 -12.76
N GLU A 22 7.74 3.15 -12.14
CA GLU A 22 6.81 2.19 -11.52
C GLU A 22 5.36 2.63 -11.70
N PRO A 23 4.45 1.66 -11.87
CA PRO A 23 3.02 1.95 -11.87
C PRO A 23 2.56 2.45 -10.50
N PRO A 24 1.30 2.90 -10.39
CA PRO A 24 0.76 3.34 -9.10
C PRO A 24 0.92 2.27 -8.03
N HIS A 25 1.33 2.70 -6.85
CA HIS A 25 1.57 1.79 -5.73
C HIS A 25 1.38 2.49 -4.40
N VAL A 26 1.35 1.71 -3.33
CA VAL A 26 1.27 2.21 -1.98
C VAL A 26 2.29 1.50 -1.11
N HIS A 27 2.99 2.29 -0.29
CA HIS A 27 3.84 1.77 0.77
C HIS A 27 3.05 1.80 2.07
N VAL A 28 3.09 0.71 2.82
CA VAL A 28 2.41 0.60 4.10
C VAL A 28 3.45 0.36 5.18
N LYS A 29 3.32 1.09 6.28
CA LYS A 29 4.27 0.99 7.39
C LYS A 29 3.52 0.83 8.70
N ARG A 30 4.03 -0.06 9.54
CA ARG A 30 3.60 -0.21 10.92
C ARG A 30 4.84 -0.53 11.75
N GLU A 31 5.26 0.42 12.61
CA GLU A 31 6.48 0.27 13.40
C GLU A 31 7.68 0.06 12.46
N ASN A 32 8.38 -1.07 12.56
CA ASN A 32 9.50 -1.40 11.69
C ASN A 32 9.13 -2.36 10.56
N ARG A 33 7.84 -2.62 10.36
CA ARG A 33 7.34 -3.47 9.28
C ARG A 33 6.90 -2.61 8.11
N THR A 34 7.21 -3.05 6.91
CA THR A 34 6.81 -2.33 5.70
C THR A 34 6.36 -3.31 4.64
N CYS A 35 5.50 -2.83 3.74
CA CYS A 35 5.17 -3.58 2.53
C CYS A 35 4.82 -2.62 1.42
N LYS A 36 4.77 -3.14 0.20
CA LYS A 36 4.42 -2.38 -0.98
C LYS A 36 3.39 -3.15 -1.79
N PHE A 37 2.31 -2.48 -2.15
CA PHE A 37 1.28 -3.05 -3.00
C PHE A 37 1.19 -2.28 -4.30
N TRP A 38 1.06 -3.00 -5.41
CA TRP A 38 0.64 -2.42 -6.67
C TRP A 38 -0.85 -2.11 -6.59
N LEU A 39 -1.26 -1.01 -7.19
CA LEU A 39 -2.67 -0.60 -7.16
C LEU A 39 -3.43 -1.01 -8.40
N GLU A 40 -2.73 -1.25 -9.52
CA GLU A 40 -3.40 -1.56 -10.78
C GLU A 40 -2.53 -2.51 -11.63
N PRO A 41 -2.84 -3.81 -11.59
CA PRO A 41 -3.84 -4.48 -10.75
C PRO A 41 -3.36 -4.56 -9.30
N LEU A 42 -4.32 -4.69 -8.38
CA LEU A 42 -3.97 -4.79 -6.97
C LEU A 42 -3.19 -6.08 -6.71
N GLY A 43 -2.02 -5.94 -6.12
CA GLY A 43 -1.19 -7.08 -5.81
C GLY A 43 -0.03 -6.72 -4.92
N LEU A 44 0.47 -7.69 -4.16
CA LEU A 44 1.62 -7.49 -3.29
C LEU A 44 2.90 -7.44 -4.12
N ALA A 45 3.64 -6.34 -3.98
CA ALA A 45 4.92 -6.18 -4.65
C ALA A 45 6.09 -6.60 -3.76
N ARG A 46 6.02 -6.27 -2.47
CA ARG A 46 7.11 -6.53 -1.53
C ARG A 46 6.56 -6.55 -0.10
N ASP A 47 7.13 -7.42 0.74
CA ASP A 47 6.78 -7.51 2.15
C ASP A 47 8.05 -7.59 3.00
N HIS A 48 8.11 -6.78 4.04
CA HIS A 48 9.19 -6.78 5.01
C HIS A 48 8.60 -6.80 6.41
N GLY A 49 8.23 -7.98 6.86
CA GLY A 49 7.87 -8.22 8.25
C GLY A 49 6.40 -8.41 8.57
N PHE A 50 5.49 -8.16 7.64
CA PHE A 50 4.08 -8.41 7.88
C PHE A 50 3.74 -9.89 7.73
N SER A 51 2.83 -10.37 8.57
CA SER A 51 2.28 -11.71 8.43
C SER A 51 1.28 -11.77 7.29
N ALA A 52 0.95 -12.97 6.83
CA ALA A 52 -0.07 -13.15 5.80
C ALA A 52 -1.41 -12.58 6.24
N ARG A 53 -1.75 -12.72 7.52
CA ARG A 53 -2.99 -12.17 8.07
C ARG A 53 -3.01 -10.64 7.95
N GLU A 54 -1.91 -9.99 8.32
CA GLU A 54 -1.83 -8.54 8.23
C GLU A 54 -1.87 -8.06 6.78
N LEU A 55 -1.21 -8.77 5.89
CA LEU A 55 -1.25 -8.44 4.46
C LEU A 55 -2.68 -8.52 3.91
N ASN A 56 -3.47 -9.48 4.36
CA ASN A 56 -4.86 -9.58 3.95
C ASN A 56 -5.69 -8.41 4.48
N VAL A 57 -5.46 -7.99 5.72
CA VAL A 57 -6.12 -6.82 6.30
C VAL A 57 -5.78 -5.57 5.50
N ILE A 58 -4.51 -5.38 5.22
CA ILE A 58 -4.04 -4.24 4.44
C ILE A 58 -4.67 -4.24 3.06
N ARG A 59 -4.71 -5.38 2.40
CA ARG A 59 -5.31 -5.53 1.08
C ARG A 59 -6.78 -5.11 1.08
N ARG A 60 -7.53 -5.49 2.10
CA ARG A 60 -8.95 -5.11 2.22
C ARG A 60 -9.12 -3.62 2.40
N ILE A 61 -8.21 -2.97 3.11
CA ILE A 61 -8.24 -1.52 3.28
C ILE A 61 -7.94 -0.81 1.96
N ILE A 62 -6.95 -1.30 1.22
CA ILE A 62 -6.49 -0.65 0.00
C ILE A 62 -7.46 -0.85 -1.16
N GLN A 63 -8.13 -1.98 -1.23
CA GLN A 63 -8.92 -2.37 -2.40
C GLN A 63 -9.92 -1.32 -2.87
N PRO A 64 -10.76 -0.74 -1.99
CA PRO A 64 -11.68 0.30 -2.44
C PRO A 64 -10.97 1.55 -2.92
N ILE A 65 -9.83 1.87 -2.31
CA ILE A 65 -9.05 3.06 -2.69
C ILE A 65 -8.41 2.85 -4.06
N ALA A 66 -7.90 1.65 -4.32
CA ALA A 66 -7.28 1.31 -5.60
C ALA A 66 -8.27 1.44 -6.76
N GLN A 67 -9.54 1.17 -6.52
CA GLN A 67 -10.59 1.29 -7.55
C GLN A 67 -10.89 2.74 -7.89
N ILE A 68 -10.60 3.66 -6.98
CA ILE A 68 -10.84 5.09 -7.20
C ILE A 68 -9.67 5.73 -7.95
N LEU A 69 -8.48 5.25 -7.67
CA LEU A 69 -7.27 5.76 -8.32
C LEU A 69 -7.12 5.19 -9.72
#